data_87b56664d9d140b0f8461773d130d4eb
#
_entry.id   87b56664d9d140b0f8461773d130d4eb
#
_cell.length_a   1.000
_cell.length_b   1.000
_cell.length_c   1.000
_cell.angle_alpha   90.00
_cell.angle_beta   90.00
_cell.angle_gamma   90.00
#
_symmetry.space_group_name_H-M   'P 1'
#
loop_
_entity.id
_entity.type
_entity.pdbx_description
1 polymer ?
#
loop_
_entity_poly.entity_id
_entity_poly.type
_entity_poly.pdbx_seq_one_letter_code
_entity_poly.pdbx_strand_id
1 'polypeptide(L)'
;KHEAAFLSFLPLLISDPDIERKSRRNALTSGVAASFPFASFELSDQKGIFLGLNLYNRSPVFIDLYDDYKYTNGNFAAFGNSGAGKSTLLQSIGKRLREQQRKVIYIVPEKGHEYRPLCEAVGGQFIKLGPSSPDCIGLMDIRRLKASPYAAQNGGTQRRESLLAEKVSWLSVWYSLQKRNLSEEDMNYIDASLIECYGRRGITFDNASLFEEDGVTIKEMPVIQEWYDILREKQETKHLSVILTRYVSGSAASMGGHTNVDTENPYIVIDLTDIPDDLQLATVYAATGFATDITVQNGDVGTALLSDELWKLLGANSNPLAADYTMRMVKLIRSQGGVAGVTSQGMADMMALDGGKYGKGILDSCRIKFIMQMEDQEARLVQNILNLTEEETKMITRFRRGEGLLCIGHNHVPIAVHVSPREYEAITTSPTDLRARQQARVE
;
A
#
# COMPACT_ATOMS: atom_id res chain seq x y z
N LYS A 1 17.18 39.73 -50.85
CA LYS A 1 16.24 39.57 -49.70
C LYS A 1 16.06 38.09 -49.34
N HIS A 2 15.96 37.17 -50.33
CA HIS A 2 15.77 35.74 -50.04
C HIS A 2 17.04 35.08 -49.47
N GLU A 3 18.21 35.48 -49.95
CA GLU A 3 19.50 35.00 -49.46
C GLU A 3 19.73 35.44 -48.00
N ALA A 4 19.52 36.72 -47.71
CA ALA A 4 19.66 37.25 -46.36
C ALA A 4 18.67 36.61 -45.37
N ALA A 5 17.42 36.34 -45.79
CA ALA A 5 16.47 35.59 -45.00
C ALA A 5 16.90 34.16 -44.75
N PHE A 6 17.44 33.47 -45.76
CA PHE A 6 17.96 32.13 -45.64
C PHE A 6 19.14 32.07 -44.66
N LEU A 7 20.09 32.99 -44.78
CA LEU A 7 21.27 33.05 -43.89
C LEU A 7 20.85 33.35 -42.43
N SER A 8 19.82 34.19 -42.22
CA SER A 8 19.29 34.49 -40.89
C SER A 8 18.56 33.29 -40.26
N PHE A 9 18.13 32.31 -41.05
CA PHE A 9 17.53 31.04 -40.56
C PHE A 9 18.55 29.96 -40.21
N LEU A 10 19.80 30.10 -40.65
CA LEU A 10 20.83 29.17 -40.27
C LEU A 10 21.23 29.37 -38.80
N PRO A 11 21.64 28.32 -38.09
CA PRO A 11 21.99 28.40 -36.65
C PRO A 11 23.39 29.06 -36.45
N LEU A 12 23.68 30.12 -37.20
CA LEU A 12 24.94 30.87 -37.19
C LEU A 12 24.91 32.10 -36.32
N LEU A 13 23.74 32.43 -35.70
CA LEU A 13 23.49 33.63 -34.92
C LEU A 13 23.80 34.95 -35.71
N ILE A 14 23.70 34.92 -37.02
CA ILE A 14 23.92 36.05 -37.89
C ILE A 14 22.57 36.53 -38.37
N SER A 15 22.17 37.78 -38.03
CA SER A 15 20.97 38.39 -38.56
C SER A 15 21.30 39.56 -39.48
N ASP A 16 20.59 39.69 -40.61
CA ASP A 16 20.68 40.84 -41.49
C ASP A 16 19.96 42.02 -40.84
N PRO A 17 20.63 43.20 -40.66
CA PRO A 17 20.05 44.36 -39.98
C PRO A 17 18.77 44.90 -40.64
N ASP A 18 18.62 44.77 -41.94
CA ASP A 18 17.43 45.21 -42.66
C ASP A 18 16.26 44.27 -42.44
N ILE A 19 16.51 42.99 -42.33
CA ILE A 19 15.50 41.98 -41.97
C ILE A 19 15.08 42.18 -40.51
N GLU A 20 16.03 42.36 -39.62
CA GLU A 20 15.78 42.59 -38.20
C GLU A 20 14.89 43.84 -38.01
N ARG A 21 15.25 44.96 -38.63
CA ARG A 21 14.46 46.19 -38.54
C ARG A 21 13.03 46.04 -39.07
N LYS A 22 12.83 45.30 -40.16
CA LYS A 22 11.52 45.05 -40.76
C LYS A 22 10.66 44.02 -40.04
N SER A 23 11.26 43.06 -39.41
CA SER A 23 10.58 41.97 -38.69
C SER A 23 10.32 42.29 -37.23
N ARG A 24 11.03 43.28 -36.68
CA ARG A 24 10.89 43.63 -35.25
C ARG A 24 9.45 44.06 -34.94
N ARG A 25 8.90 43.44 -33.93
CA ARG A 25 7.55 43.72 -33.39
C ARG A 25 7.65 43.88 -31.88
N ASN A 26 6.93 44.84 -31.36
CA ASN A 26 6.75 44.95 -29.92
C ASN A 26 5.70 43.94 -29.50
N ALA A 27 6.03 43.18 -28.48
CA ALA A 27 5.12 42.23 -27.86
C ALA A 27 5.15 42.43 -26.34
N LEU A 28 4.01 42.18 -25.69
CA LEU A 28 3.96 42.12 -24.23
C LEU A 28 4.70 40.88 -23.75
N THR A 29 5.38 40.98 -22.60
CA THR A 29 6.11 39.86 -22.00
C THR A 29 5.21 38.63 -21.80
N SER A 30 3.95 38.84 -21.40
CA SER A 30 2.95 37.79 -21.28
C SER A 30 2.64 37.08 -22.59
N GLY A 31 2.55 37.84 -23.72
CA GLY A 31 2.32 37.27 -25.04
C GLY A 31 3.52 36.47 -25.55
N VAL A 32 4.74 36.94 -25.30
CA VAL A 32 5.98 36.21 -25.64
C VAL A 32 6.10 34.94 -24.78
N ALA A 33 5.82 35.02 -23.48
CA ALA A 33 5.83 33.86 -22.59
C ALA A 33 4.79 32.81 -23.01
N ALA A 34 3.59 33.26 -23.46
CA ALA A 34 2.55 32.35 -23.94
C ALA A 34 2.89 31.68 -25.28
N SER A 35 3.81 32.26 -26.08
CA SER A 35 4.29 31.64 -27.33
C SER A 35 5.45 30.67 -27.17
N PHE A 36 5.95 30.48 -25.95
CA PHE A 36 7.04 29.55 -25.65
C PHE A 36 6.59 28.09 -25.84
N PRO A 37 7.12 27.36 -26.82
CA PRO A 37 6.59 26.06 -27.19
C PRO A 37 7.00 24.91 -26.24
N PHE A 38 7.89 25.16 -25.29
CA PHE A 38 8.47 24.17 -24.40
C PHE A 38 7.87 24.23 -22.98
N ALA A 39 6.59 24.52 -22.88
CA ALA A 39 5.91 24.69 -21.59
C ALA A 39 5.42 23.38 -20.95
N SER A 40 5.57 22.24 -21.61
CA SER A 40 5.15 20.94 -21.06
C SER A 40 6.32 20.14 -20.52
N PHE A 41 6.15 19.62 -19.33
CA PHE A 41 7.10 18.70 -18.71
C PHE A 41 6.70 17.25 -19.05
N GLU A 42 7.67 16.48 -19.52
CA GLU A 42 7.50 15.05 -19.77
C GLU A 42 8.07 14.26 -18.58
N LEU A 43 7.22 13.43 -17.97
CA LEU A 43 7.59 12.53 -16.89
C LEU A 43 7.41 11.12 -17.39
N SER A 44 8.54 10.48 -17.76
CA SER A 44 8.50 9.09 -18.22
C SER A 44 9.81 8.41 -17.88
N ASP A 45 9.74 7.23 -17.28
CA ASP A 45 10.87 6.36 -17.08
C ASP A 45 11.08 5.50 -18.31
N GLN A 46 12.34 5.10 -18.59
CA GLN A 46 12.65 4.22 -19.73
C GLN A 46 12.07 2.80 -19.52
N LYS A 47 11.90 2.42 -18.28
CA LYS A 47 11.34 1.14 -17.83
C LYS A 47 10.24 1.45 -16.81
N GLY A 48 9.42 0.46 -16.50
CA GLY A 48 8.40 0.61 -15.47
C GLY A 48 7.00 0.31 -15.97
N ILE A 49 6.02 0.68 -15.16
CA ILE A 49 4.60 0.50 -15.48
C ILE A 49 4.05 1.74 -16.18
N PHE A 50 3.24 1.53 -17.20
CA PHE A 50 2.48 2.60 -17.84
C PHE A 50 1.35 3.04 -16.90
N LEU A 51 1.26 4.33 -16.58
CA LEU A 51 0.20 4.85 -15.70
C LEU A 51 -0.95 5.48 -16.49
N GLY A 52 -0.62 6.23 -17.53
CA GLY A 52 -1.61 6.97 -18.29
C GLY A 52 -0.99 8.01 -19.18
N LEU A 53 -1.78 9.01 -19.56
CA LEU A 53 -1.37 10.08 -20.45
C LEU A 53 -1.32 11.41 -19.70
N ASN A 54 -0.29 12.19 -19.96
CA ASN A 54 -0.19 13.58 -19.52
C ASN A 54 -1.35 14.39 -20.14
N LEU A 55 -2.10 15.11 -19.31
CA LEU A 55 -3.27 15.87 -19.78
C LEU A 55 -2.91 17.06 -20.66
N TYR A 56 -1.68 17.61 -20.54
CA TYR A 56 -1.25 18.75 -21.33
C TYR A 56 -0.80 18.36 -22.75
N ASN A 57 0.12 17.41 -22.86
CA ASN A 57 0.78 17.09 -24.11
C ASN A 57 0.49 15.67 -24.64
N ARG A 58 -0.34 14.90 -23.92
CA ARG A 58 -0.69 13.51 -24.27
C ARG A 58 0.50 12.53 -24.29
N SER A 59 1.66 12.92 -23.78
CA SER A 59 2.79 11.99 -23.67
C SER A 59 2.45 10.85 -22.70
N PRO A 60 2.92 9.63 -22.97
CA PRO A 60 2.72 8.51 -22.06
C PRO A 60 3.58 8.69 -20.80
N VAL A 61 3.01 8.33 -19.66
CA VAL A 61 3.67 8.40 -18.35
C VAL A 61 3.98 6.99 -17.88
N PHE A 62 5.27 6.68 -17.77
CA PHE A 62 5.79 5.44 -17.21
C PHE A 62 6.51 5.72 -15.90
N ILE A 63 6.37 4.83 -14.92
CA ILE A 63 7.09 4.91 -13.64
C ILE A 63 7.64 3.55 -13.27
N ASP A 64 8.93 3.50 -12.93
CA ASP A 64 9.57 2.32 -12.34
C ASP A 64 9.63 2.48 -10.82
N LEU A 65 8.70 1.84 -10.11
CA LEU A 65 8.61 1.90 -8.65
C LEU A 65 9.82 1.24 -7.94
N TYR A 66 10.63 0.47 -8.67
CA TYR A 66 11.79 -0.24 -8.14
C TYR A 66 13.13 0.36 -8.61
N ASP A 67 13.11 1.54 -9.25
CA ASP A 67 14.35 2.25 -9.63
C ASP A 67 14.94 3.02 -8.43
N ASP A 68 15.84 2.37 -7.71
CA ASP A 68 16.54 2.93 -6.55
C ASP A 68 17.52 4.05 -6.89
N TYR A 69 17.92 4.20 -8.16
CA TYR A 69 18.77 5.30 -8.61
C TYR A 69 18.00 6.59 -8.80
N LYS A 70 16.75 6.48 -9.26
CA LYS A 70 15.90 7.64 -9.53
C LYS A 70 15.06 8.05 -8.33
N TYR A 71 14.52 7.07 -7.62
CA TYR A 71 13.63 7.30 -6.48
C TYR A 71 14.27 6.85 -5.17
N THR A 72 14.20 7.71 -4.16
CA THR A 72 14.63 7.33 -2.79
C THR A 72 13.82 6.16 -2.24
N ASN A 73 12.56 6.03 -2.67
CA ASN A 73 11.71 4.86 -2.53
C ASN A 73 10.59 4.90 -3.57
N GLY A 74 10.02 3.75 -3.91
CA GLY A 74 8.88 3.61 -4.82
C GLY A 74 7.51 3.63 -4.13
N ASN A 75 7.46 3.87 -2.82
CA ASN A 75 6.19 3.93 -2.11
C ASN A 75 5.32 5.05 -2.66
N PHE A 76 4.03 4.77 -2.76
CA PHE A 76 3.07 5.73 -3.26
C PHE A 76 1.81 5.84 -2.41
N ALA A 77 1.20 7.01 -2.46
CA ALA A 77 -0.09 7.26 -1.82
C ALA A 77 -1.07 7.86 -2.83
N ALA A 78 -2.33 7.44 -2.80
CA ALA A 78 -3.37 7.98 -3.66
C ALA A 78 -4.56 8.49 -2.84
N PHE A 79 -4.96 9.72 -3.12
CA PHE A 79 -6.03 10.44 -2.43
C PHE A 79 -7.10 10.90 -3.41
N GLY A 80 -8.34 10.95 -2.96
CA GLY A 80 -9.45 11.46 -3.76
C GLY A 80 -10.80 11.01 -3.22
N ASN A 81 -11.85 11.68 -3.61
CA ASN A 81 -13.20 11.36 -3.20
C ASN A 81 -13.63 9.93 -3.59
N SER A 82 -14.68 9.43 -2.97
CA SER A 82 -15.31 8.20 -3.43
C SER A 82 -15.73 8.33 -4.90
N GLY A 83 -15.41 7.33 -5.72
CA GLY A 83 -15.69 7.35 -7.16
C GLY A 83 -14.67 8.10 -8.03
N ALA A 84 -13.65 8.76 -7.48
CA ALA A 84 -12.60 9.43 -8.24
C ALA A 84 -11.73 8.48 -9.08
N GLY A 85 -11.71 7.17 -8.75
CA GLY A 85 -10.96 6.15 -9.50
C GLY A 85 -9.75 5.57 -8.76
N LYS A 86 -9.64 5.78 -7.43
CA LYS A 86 -8.52 5.26 -6.60
C LYS A 86 -8.35 3.75 -6.71
N SER A 87 -9.41 2.98 -6.49
CA SER A 87 -9.33 1.50 -6.56
C SER A 87 -9.01 1.02 -7.99
N THR A 88 -9.49 1.74 -9.03
CA THR A 88 -9.11 1.47 -10.42
C THR A 88 -7.61 1.70 -10.65
N LEU A 89 -7.06 2.81 -10.14
CA LEU A 89 -5.63 3.12 -10.19
C LEU A 89 -4.82 2.03 -9.46
N LEU A 90 -5.22 1.69 -8.23
CA LEU A 90 -4.52 0.70 -7.41
C LEU A 90 -4.51 -0.69 -8.07
N GLN A 91 -5.65 -1.14 -8.61
CA GLN A 91 -5.77 -2.41 -9.31
C GLN A 91 -4.97 -2.43 -10.62
N SER A 92 -4.96 -1.32 -11.38
CA SER A 92 -4.17 -1.23 -12.61
C SER A 92 -2.67 -1.25 -12.34
N ILE A 93 -2.19 -0.56 -11.29
CA ILE A 93 -0.80 -0.61 -10.85
C ILE A 93 -0.41 -2.05 -10.49
N GLY A 94 -1.19 -2.71 -9.64
CA GLY A 94 -0.87 -4.07 -9.20
C GLY A 94 -0.88 -5.08 -10.34
N LYS A 95 -1.86 -5.00 -11.27
CA LYS A 95 -1.87 -5.85 -12.47
C LYS A 95 -0.58 -5.68 -13.30
N ARG A 96 -0.16 -4.44 -13.53
CA ARG A 96 1.04 -4.12 -14.33
C ARG A 96 2.33 -4.52 -13.63
N LEU A 97 2.38 -4.41 -12.29
CA LEU A 97 3.49 -4.96 -11.51
C LEU A 97 3.54 -6.48 -11.59
N ARG A 98 2.38 -7.14 -11.57
CA ARG A 98 2.31 -8.60 -11.79
C ARG A 98 2.82 -9.00 -13.17
N GLU A 99 2.51 -8.23 -14.21
CA GLU A 99 3.03 -8.43 -15.57
C GLU A 99 4.56 -8.29 -15.63
N GLN A 100 5.14 -7.47 -14.74
CA GLN A 100 6.59 -7.37 -14.54
C GLN A 100 7.16 -8.45 -13.60
N GLN A 101 6.40 -9.52 -13.33
CA GLN A 101 6.79 -10.64 -12.47
C GLN A 101 7.02 -10.27 -11.00
N ARG A 102 6.51 -9.11 -10.55
CA ARG A 102 6.51 -8.73 -9.14
C ARG A 102 5.42 -9.46 -8.38
N LYS A 103 5.66 -9.72 -7.11
CA LYS A 103 4.61 -10.23 -6.22
C LYS A 103 3.73 -9.06 -5.77
N VAL A 104 2.41 -9.27 -5.75
CA VAL A 104 1.44 -8.23 -5.39
C VAL A 104 0.51 -8.77 -4.31
N ILE A 105 0.40 -8.03 -3.22
CA ILE A 105 -0.49 -8.38 -2.11
C ILE A 105 -1.41 -7.19 -1.84
N TYR A 106 -2.71 -7.43 -1.88
CA TYR A 106 -3.71 -6.44 -1.51
C TYR A 106 -4.28 -6.72 -0.13
N ILE A 107 -4.48 -5.66 0.64
CA ILE A 107 -5.29 -5.66 1.87
C ILE A 107 -6.49 -4.77 1.60
N VAL A 108 -7.69 -5.36 1.61
CA VAL A 108 -8.93 -4.68 1.23
C VAL A 108 -9.93 -4.77 2.38
N PRO A 109 -9.99 -3.74 3.25
CA PRO A 109 -10.89 -3.71 4.39
C PRO A 109 -12.36 -3.57 3.99
N GLU A 110 -12.64 -2.98 2.83
CA GLU A 110 -13.97 -2.77 2.29
C GLU A 110 -14.04 -3.16 0.82
N LYS A 111 -15.20 -3.58 0.35
CA LYS A 111 -15.45 -3.86 -1.08
C LYS A 111 -14.50 -4.88 -1.71
N GLY A 112 -14.02 -5.85 -0.94
CA GLY A 112 -13.10 -6.88 -1.44
C GLY A 112 -13.63 -7.63 -2.66
N HIS A 113 -14.96 -7.76 -2.79
CA HIS A 113 -15.60 -8.35 -3.96
C HIS A 113 -15.25 -7.62 -5.28
N GLU A 114 -14.88 -6.33 -5.24
CA GLU A 114 -14.46 -5.56 -6.41
C GLU A 114 -13.08 -5.99 -6.94
N TYR A 115 -12.26 -6.61 -6.10
CA TYR A 115 -10.92 -7.09 -6.44
C TYR A 115 -10.90 -8.53 -6.94
N ARG A 116 -11.96 -9.30 -6.66
CA ARG A 116 -12.05 -10.72 -7.04
C ARG A 116 -11.94 -10.96 -8.54
N PRO A 117 -12.65 -10.22 -9.45
CA PRO A 117 -12.60 -10.51 -10.89
C PRO A 117 -11.19 -10.37 -11.47
N LEU A 118 -10.44 -9.35 -11.05
CA LEU A 118 -9.04 -9.20 -11.48
C LEU A 118 -8.15 -10.29 -10.90
N CYS A 119 -8.31 -10.61 -9.61
CA CYS A 119 -7.56 -11.67 -8.95
C CYS A 119 -7.71 -13.00 -9.68
N GLU A 120 -8.92 -13.39 -10.01
CA GLU A 120 -9.23 -14.62 -10.78
C GLU A 120 -8.64 -14.55 -12.21
N ALA A 121 -8.75 -13.39 -12.88
CA ALA A 121 -8.25 -13.22 -14.25
C ALA A 121 -6.72 -13.36 -14.37
N VAL A 122 -5.97 -13.03 -13.30
CA VAL A 122 -4.49 -13.15 -13.27
C VAL A 122 -4.01 -14.45 -12.61
N GLY A 123 -4.91 -15.36 -12.23
CA GLY A 123 -4.60 -16.61 -11.54
C GLY A 123 -4.13 -16.39 -10.10
N GLY A 124 -4.63 -15.34 -9.45
CA GLY A 124 -4.28 -14.97 -8.09
C GLY A 124 -5.02 -15.79 -7.02
N GLN A 125 -4.52 -15.71 -5.79
CA GLN A 125 -5.15 -16.26 -4.58
C GLN A 125 -6.05 -15.19 -3.95
N PHE A 126 -7.36 -15.46 -3.93
CA PHE A 126 -8.32 -14.60 -3.23
C PHE A 126 -8.60 -15.21 -1.86
N ILE A 127 -8.16 -14.54 -0.80
CA ILE A 127 -8.33 -14.95 0.60
C ILE A 127 -9.46 -14.11 1.20
N LYS A 128 -10.53 -14.75 1.59
CA LYS A 128 -11.66 -14.08 2.23
C LYS A 128 -11.66 -14.40 3.72
N LEU A 129 -11.38 -13.42 4.58
CA LEU A 129 -11.49 -13.61 6.02
C LEU A 129 -12.89 -13.22 6.50
N GLY A 130 -13.45 -14.05 7.37
CA GLY A 130 -14.79 -13.82 7.90
C GLY A 130 -15.37 -15.02 8.63
N PRO A 131 -16.55 -14.89 9.24
CA PRO A 131 -17.13 -15.89 10.16
C PRO A 131 -17.35 -17.28 9.55
N SER A 132 -17.53 -17.38 8.26
CA SER A 132 -17.82 -18.65 7.56
C SER A 132 -16.82 -18.95 6.45
N SER A 133 -15.66 -18.30 6.47
CA SER A 133 -14.64 -18.55 5.48
C SER A 133 -13.87 -19.82 5.77
N PRO A 134 -13.57 -20.66 4.75
CA PRO A 134 -12.63 -21.76 4.88
C PRO A 134 -11.17 -21.28 4.95
N ASP A 135 -10.89 -20.04 4.50
CA ASP A 135 -9.54 -19.51 4.47
C ASP A 135 -9.07 -19.11 5.85
N CYS A 136 -7.85 -19.46 6.21
CA CYS A 136 -7.24 -19.14 7.49
C CYS A 136 -5.85 -18.51 7.29
N ILE A 137 -5.60 -17.41 7.97
CA ILE A 137 -4.26 -16.86 8.19
C ILE A 137 -3.91 -17.02 9.66
N GLY A 138 -3.03 -17.95 9.97
CA GLY A 138 -2.65 -18.30 11.34
C GLY A 138 -1.95 -17.12 12.04
N LEU A 139 -2.57 -16.62 13.10
CA LEU A 139 -2.02 -15.51 13.90
C LEU A 139 -0.74 -15.92 14.63
N MET A 140 -0.67 -17.18 15.07
CA MET A 140 0.45 -17.69 15.85
C MET A 140 1.64 -18.14 14.98
N ASP A 141 1.50 -18.22 13.65
CA ASP A 141 2.56 -18.69 12.78
C ASP A 141 3.77 -17.76 12.78
N ILE A 142 4.96 -18.28 13.07
CA ILE A 142 6.25 -17.62 12.86
C ILE A 142 6.81 -18.09 11.53
N ARG A 143 6.97 -17.18 10.58
CA ARG A 143 7.49 -17.51 9.24
C ARG A 143 9.00 -17.39 9.20
N ARG A 144 9.66 -18.30 8.47
CA ARG A 144 11.08 -18.22 8.23
C ARG A 144 11.38 -16.98 7.38
N LEU A 145 12.17 -16.06 7.92
CA LEU A 145 12.71 -14.94 7.15
C LEU A 145 13.85 -15.47 6.28
N LYS A 146 13.77 -15.28 4.95
CA LYS A 146 14.95 -15.41 4.08
C LYS A 146 15.92 -14.31 4.51
N ALA A 147 17.21 -14.66 4.64
CA ALA A 147 18.23 -13.65 4.90
C ALA A 147 18.15 -12.58 3.80
N SER A 148 17.95 -11.32 4.18
CA SER A 148 17.96 -10.22 3.21
C SER A 148 19.35 -10.18 2.54
N PRO A 149 19.45 -10.03 1.20
CA PRO A 149 20.72 -9.82 0.53
C PRO A 149 21.51 -8.64 1.09
N TYR A 150 20.82 -7.62 1.59
CA TYR A 150 21.42 -6.45 2.26
C TYR A 150 22.03 -6.77 3.64
N ALA A 151 21.51 -7.78 4.34
CA ALA A 151 22.10 -8.21 5.62
C ALA A 151 23.47 -8.91 5.42
N ALA A 152 23.68 -9.56 4.27
CA ALA A 152 24.93 -10.22 3.93
C ALA A 152 26.07 -9.23 3.54
N GLN A 153 25.73 -8.04 3.03
CA GLN A 153 26.74 -7.06 2.58
C GLN A 153 27.36 -6.23 3.71
N ASN A 154 26.70 -6.11 4.86
CA ASN A 154 27.15 -5.23 5.94
C ASN A 154 28.04 -5.90 7.00
N GLY A 155 28.59 -7.09 6.76
CA GLY A 155 29.68 -7.70 7.58
C GLY A 155 29.54 -7.64 9.10
N GLY A 156 28.37 -7.18 9.58
CA GLY A 156 28.09 -7.03 10.99
C GLY A 156 27.51 -8.31 11.57
N THR A 157 28.04 -8.75 12.67
CA THR A 157 27.38 -9.61 13.64
C THR A 157 26.09 -8.92 14.13
N GLN A 158 25.07 -8.81 13.25
CA GLN A 158 23.72 -8.51 13.73
C GLN A 158 23.35 -9.70 14.65
N ARG A 159 23.21 -9.40 15.95
CA ARG A 159 22.42 -10.25 16.84
C ARG A 159 21.13 -10.48 16.09
N ARG A 160 20.91 -11.71 15.59
CA ARG A 160 19.64 -12.11 15.01
C ARG A 160 18.60 -11.91 16.11
N GLU A 161 17.82 -10.87 16.00
CA GLU A 161 16.72 -10.64 16.93
C GLU A 161 15.87 -11.92 16.96
N SER A 162 15.40 -12.28 18.14
CA SER A 162 14.60 -13.49 18.30
C SER A 162 13.26 -13.32 17.58
N LEU A 163 12.98 -14.20 16.63
CA LEU A 163 11.71 -14.19 15.92
C LEU A 163 10.53 -14.44 16.86
N LEU A 164 10.74 -15.22 17.92
CA LEU A 164 9.74 -15.40 18.97
C LEU A 164 9.48 -14.10 19.73
N ALA A 165 10.52 -13.34 20.09
CA ALA A 165 10.36 -12.07 20.81
C ALA A 165 9.57 -11.06 19.95
N GLU A 166 9.89 -10.94 18.65
CA GLU A 166 9.14 -10.11 17.72
C GLU A 166 7.66 -10.55 17.63
N LYS A 167 7.43 -11.87 17.53
CA LYS A 167 6.08 -12.42 17.42
C LYS A 167 5.26 -12.20 18.69
N VAL A 168 5.83 -12.41 19.85
CA VAL A 168 5.18 -12.16 21.15
C VAL A 168 4.82 -10.69 21.29
N SER A 169 5.74 -9.79 20.99
CA SER A 169 5.47 -8.34 21.00
C SER A 169 4.37 -7.97 20.03
N TRP A 170 4.38 -8.52 18.81
CA TRP A 170 3.36 -8.28 17.80
C TRP A 170 1.98 -8.79 18.23
N LEU A 171 1.89 -10.00 18.81
CA LEU A 171 0.66 -10.56 19.34
C LEU A 171 0.11 -9.79 20.54
N SER A 172 0.97 -9.27 21.41
CA SER A 172 0.59 -8.43 22.53
C SER A 172 -0.07 -7.12 22.05
N VAL A 173 0.50 -6.49 21.02
CA VAL A 173 -0.14 -5.32 20.37
C VAL A 173 -1.47 -5.74 19.75
N TRP A 174 -1.52 -6.82 18.95
CA TRP A 174 -2.75 -7.32 18.35
C TRP A 174 -3.86 -7.57 19.37
N TYR A 175 -3.51 -8.18 20.52
CA TYR A 175 -4.46 -8.39 21.60
C TYR A 175 -4.98 -7.06 22.17
N SER A 176 -4.11 -6.08 22.37
CA SER A 176 -4.46 -4.77 22.91
C SER A 176 -5.43 -3.96 22.04
N LEU A 177 -5.47 -4.25 20.73
CA LEU A 177 -6.42 -3.61 19.80
C LEU A 177 -7.87 -4.01 20.06
N GLN A 178 -8.10 -5.09 20.77
CA GLN A 178 -9.44 -5.66 21.02
C GLN A 178 -10.00 -5.31 22.40
N LYS A 179 -9.14 -4.92 23.34
CA LYS A 179 -9.55 -4.56 24.70
C LYS A 179 -8.94 -3.22 25.09
N ARG A 180 -9.78 -2.22 25.22
CA ARG A 180 -9.38 -0.93 25.78
C ARG A 180 -9.13 -1.12 27.29
N ASN A 181 -8.11 -0.45 27.84
CA ASN A 181 -7.77 -0.44 29.26
C ASN A 181 -7.24 -1.78 29.83
N LEU A 182 -6.26 -2.38 29.16
CA LEU A 182 -5.44 -3.41 29.75
C LEU A 182 -4.53 -2.79 30.81
N SER A 183 -4.41 -3.43 31.97
CA SER A 183 -3.44 -3.04 32.99
C SER A 183 -2.02 -3.48 32.58
N GLU A 184 -1.00 -2.91 33.18
CA GLU A 184 0.39 -3.38 33.00
C GLU A 184 0.54 -4.86 33.41
N GLU A 185 -0.19 -5.26 34.46
CA GLU A 185 -0.22 -6.65 34.90
C GLU A 185 -0.83 -7.57 33.86
N ASP A 186 -1.94 -7.16 33.22
CA ASP A 186 -2.57 -7.93 32.11
C ASP A 186 -1.58 -8.09 30.95
N MET A 187 -0.84 -7.06 30.60
CA MET A 187 0.15 -7.14 29.52
C MET A 187 1.29 -8.11 29.86
N ASN A 188 1.76 -8.14 31.11
CA ASN A 188 2.74 -9.10 31.57
C ASN A 188 2.21 -10.54 31.53
N TYR A 189 0.94 -10.77 31.91
CA TYR A 189 0.30 -12.08 31.80
C TYR A 189 0.16 -12.54 30.35
N ILE A 190 -0.20 -11.63 29.43
CA ILE A 190 -0.27 -11.92 27.98
C ILE A 190 1.10 -12.35 27.47
N ASP A 191 2.15 -11.59 27.75
CA ASP A 191 3.51 -11.87 27.33
C ASP A 191 3.99 -13.24 27.87
N ALA A 192 3.87 -13.46 29.16
CA ALA A 192 4.26 -14.72 29.81
C ALA A 192 3.48 -15.94 29.27
N SER A 193 2.17 -15.78 29.01
CA SER A 193 1.35 -16.88 28.50
C SER A 193 1.67 -17.22 27.05
N LEU A 194 2.04 -16.23 26.23
CA LEU A 194 2.51 -16.45 24.86
C LEU A 194 3.84 -17.20 24.84
N ILE A 195 4.81 -16.77 25.68
CA ILE A 195 6.10 -17.45 25.79
C ILE A 195 5.89 -18.90 26.25
N GLU A 196 5.00 -19.13 27.23
CA GLU A 196 4.64 -20.47 27.68
C GLU A 196 4.02 -21.30 26.56
N CYS A 197 3.13 -20.70 25.74
CA CYS A 197 2.45 -21.37 24.65
C CYS A 197 3.44 -21.91 23.60
N TYR A 198 4.37 -21.08 23.15
CA TYR A 198 5.44 -21.50 22.25
C TYR A 198 6.41 -22.47 22.92
N GLY A 199 6.71 -22.25 24.20
CA GLY A 199 7.57 -23.14 25.00
C GLY A 199 7.06 -24.55 25.09
N ARG A 200 5.74 -24.79 25.15
CA ARG A 200 5.12 -26.11 25.13
C ARG A 200 5.39 -26.88 23.82
N ARG A 201 5.69 -26.16 22.72
CA ARG A 201 6.14 -26.72 21.44
C ARG A 201 7.66 -26.78 21.31
N GLY A 202 8.40 -26.49 22.39
CA GLY A 202 9.88 -26.47 22.40
C GLY A 202 10.47 -25.33 21.59
N ILE A 203 9.71 -24.22 21.38
CA ILE A 203 10.14 -23.01 20.70
C ILE A 203 10.57 -22.01 21.76
N THR A 204 11.80 -21.50 21.62
CA THR A 204 12.43 -20.56 22.56
C THR A 204 12.93 -19.32 21.84
N PHE A 205 13.56 -18.41 22.57
CA PHE A 205 14.16 -17.20 21.97
C PHE A 205 15.37 -17.50 21.05
N ASP A 206 15.88 -18.73 21.05
CA ASP A 206 16.86 -19.15 20.06
C ASP A 206 16.13 -19.53 18.75
N ASN A 207 16.44 -18.85 17.66
CA ASN A 207 15.83 -19.09 16.36
C ASN A 207 16.09 -20.51 15.82
N ALA A 208 17.14 -21.21 16.30
CA ALA A 208 17.37 -22.60 15.96
C ALA A 208 16.26 -23.52 16.48
N SER A 209 15.61 -23.15 17.59
CA SER A 209 14.50 -23.90 18.19
C SER A 209 13.22 -23.92 17.35
N LEU A 210 13.12 -23.09 16.30
CA LEU A 210 11.99 -23.07 15.36
C LEU A 210 11.99 -24.27 14.41
N PHE A 211 13.11 -25.00 14.34
CA PHE A 211 13.27 -26.12 13.42
C PHE A 211 13.25 -27.43 14.16
N GLU A 212 12.84 -28.48 13.46
CA GLU A 212 13.01 -29.87 13.92
C GLU A 212 14.51 -30.24 13.97
N GLU A 213 14.82 -31.44 14.41
CA GLU A 213 16.21 -31.93 14.53
C GLU A 213 16.98 -31.93 13.20
N ASP A 214 16.28 -31.93 12.06
CA ASP A 214 16.84 -31.86 10.72
C ASP A 214 17.38 -30.44 10.37
N GLY A 215 17.05 -29.44 11.18
CA GLY A 215 17.46 -28.05 10.98
C GLY A 215 16.83 -27.35 9.75
N VAL A 216 15.88 -28.00 9.08
CA VAL A 216 15.23 -27.50 7.84
C VAL A 216 13.71 -27.41 8.01
N THR A 217 13.09 -28.44 8.57
CA THR A 217 11.64 -28.49 8.77
C THR A 217 11.25 -27.55 9.92
N ILE A 218 10.32 -26.65 9.66
CA ILE A 218 9.80 -25.74 10.69
C ILE A 218 8.85 -26.53 11.59
N LYS A 219 9.01 -26.39 12.90
CA LYS A 219 8.11 -26.98 13.88
C LYS A 219 6.69 -26.47 13.68
N GLU A 220 5.72 -27.30 14.02
CA GLU A 220 4.32 -26.91 14.06
C GLU A 220 4.13 -25.82 15.13
N MET A 221 3.62 -24.67 14.69
CA MET A 221 3.36 -23.53 15.58
C MET A 221 2.12 -23.80 16.43
N PRO A 222 2.01 -23.20 17.63
CA PRO A 222 0.77 -23.29 18.39
C PRO A 222 -0.37 -22.57 17.68
N VAL A 223 -1.61 -22.89 18.05
CA VAL A 223 -2.82 -22.20 17.59
C VAL A 223 -3.47 -21.41 18.71
N ILE A 224 -4.37 -20.49 18.37
CA ILE A 224 -5.08 -19.65 19.37
C ILE A 224 -5.80 -20.50 20.43
N GLN A 225 -6.28 -21.69 20.10
CA GLN A 225 -6.90 -22.61 21.06
C GLN A 225 -5.93 -22.97 22.19
N GLU A 226 -4.68 -23.26 21.89
CA GLU A 226 -3.68 -23.63 22.91
C GLU A 226 -3.38 -22.44 23.85
N TRP A 227 -3.27 -21.23 23.29
CA TRP A 227 -3.11 -20.02 24.09
C TRP A 227 -4.34 -19.71 24.96
N TYR A 228 -5.55 -19.89 24.39
CA TYR A 228 -6.80 -19.78 25.13
C TYR A 228 -6.84 -20.73 26.33
N ASP A 229 -6.44 -21.98 26.16
CA ASP A 229 -6.44 -22.97 27.23
C ASP A 229 -5.43 -22.62 28.34
N ILE A 230 -4.23 -22.17 27.99
CA ILE A 230 -3.22 -21.67 28.95
C ILE A 230 -3.76 -20.52 29.78
N LEU A 231 -4.43 -19.54 29.18
CA LEU A 231 -5.02 -18.41 29.90
C LEU A 231 -6.15 -18.86 30.88
N ARG A 232 -6.78 -19.99 30.60
CA ARG A 232 -7.84 -20.56 31.48
C ARG A 232 -7.32 -21.41 32.62
N GLU A 233 -6.09 -21.88 32.56
CA GLU A 233 -5.49 -22.71 33.61
C GLU A 233 -5.37 -21.95 34.94
N LYS A 234 -5.15 -20.64 34.91
CA LYS A 234 -4.96 -19.80 36.10
C LYS A 234 -6.14 -18.87 36.30
N GLN A 235 -6.55 -18.66 37.54
CA GLN A 235 -7.70 -17.81 37.86
C GLN A 235 -7.40 -16.34 37.51
N GLU A 236 -6.14 -15.90 37.66
CA GLU A 236 -5.71 -14.53 37.42
C GLU A 236 -5.78 -14.15 35.94
N THR A 237 -5.56 -15.10 35.03
CA THR A 237 -5.51 -14.89 33.58
C THR A 237 -6.83 -15.24 32.88
N LYS A 238 -7.77 -15.87 33.57
CA LYS A 238 -9.03 -16.35 32.98
C LYS A 238 -9.84 -15.26 32.28
N HIS A 239 -9.84 -14.05 32.82
CA HIS A 239 -10.56 -12.91 32.24
C HIS A 239 -9.97 -12.46 30.91
N LEU A 240 -8.70 -12.78 30.62
CA LEU A 240 -8.04 -12.50 29.35
C LEU A 240 -8.46 -13.51 28.27
N SER A 241 -8.81 -14.75 28.64
CA SER A 241 -9.22 -15.75 27.66
C SER A 241 -10.53 -15.39 26.93
N VAL A 242 -11.39 -14.56 27.54
CA VAL A 242 -12.73 -14.23 27.00
C VAL A 242 -12.66 -13.66 25.58
N ILE A 243 -11.66 -12.80 25.29
CA ILE A 243 -11.48 -12.22 23.96
C ILE A 243 -11.16 -13.29 22.92
N LEU A 244 -10.32 -14.27 23.29
CA LEU A 244 -9.90 -15.32 22.38
C LEU A 244 -11.02 -16.28 22.00
N THR A 245 -12.12 -16.33 22.74
CA THR A 245 -13.30 -17.15 22.42
C THR A 245 -13.80 -16.92 20.99
N ARG A 246 -13.70 -15.69 20.48
CA ARG A 246 -14.12 -15.35 19.12
C ARG A 246 -13.26 -16.01 18.04
N TYR A 247 -12.00 -16.27 18.36
CA TYR A 247 -11.01 -16.88 17.45
C TYR A 247 -10.98 -18.39 17.57
N VAL A 248 -11.50 -18.93 18.66
CA VAL A 248 -11.59 -20.38 18.90
C VAL A 248 -12.87 -20.96 18.29
N SER A 249 -14.03 -20.34 18.57
CA SER A 249 -15.34 -20.89 18.19
C SER A 249 -16.35 -19.81 17.74
N GLY A 250 -15.89 -18.58 17.53
CA GLY A 250 -16.74 -17.43 17.21
C GLY A 250 -16.52 -16.88 15.80
N SER A 251 -16.90 -15.60 15.64
CA SER A 251 -16.93 -14.89 14.36
C SER A 251 -15.56 -14.65 13.69
N ALA A 252 -14.46 -14.91 14.38
CA ALA A 252 -13.10 -14.72 13.88
C ALA A 252 -12.29 -16.04 13.85
N ALA A 253 -12.95 -17.19 13.83
CA ALA A 253 -12.32 -18.51 13.83
C ALA A 253 -11.38 -18.73 12.62
N SER A 254 -11.61 -18.02 11.50
CA SER A 254 -10.72 -17.99 10.33
C SER A 254 -9.30 -17.46 10.60
N MET A 255 -9.02 -16.92 11.77
CA MET A 255 -7.67 -16.49 12.18
C MET A 255 -7.12 -17.29 13.38
N GLY A 256 -7.88 -18.24 13.90
CA GLY A 256 -7.51 -19.01 15.09
C GLY A 256 -6.68 -20.25 14.83
N GLY A 257 -6.70 -20.80 13.63
CA GLY A 257 -5.99 -22.00 13.21
C GLY A 257 -4.66 -21.73 12.52
N HIS A 258 -4.12 -22.76 11.86
CA HIS A 258 -2.94 -22.65 11.01
C HIS A 258 -3.28 -22.02 9.66
N THR A 259 -2.28 -21.36 9.04
CA THR A 259 -2.42 -20.82 7.68
C THR A 259 -2.65 -21.97 6.69
N ASN A 260 -3.73 -21.89 5.92
CA ASN A 260 -4.12 -22.88 4.92
C ASN A 260 -4.21 -22.31 3.49
N VAL A 261 -3.75 -21.06 3.29
CA VAL A 261 -3.79 -20.37 2.00
C VAL A 261 -2.43 -20.43 1.31
N ASP A 262 -2.42 -20.35 -0.02
CA ASP A 262 -1.20 -20.34 -0.81
C ASP A 262 -0.45 -19.01 -0.68
N THR A 263 0.59 -18.98 0.15
CA THR A 263 1.44 -17.81 0.36
C THR A 263 2.46 -17.59 -0.76
N GLU A 264 2.69 -18.58 -1.63
CA GLU A 264 3.64 -18.49 -2.73
C GLU A 264 3.00 -17.89 -3.99
N ASN A 265 1.67 -17.83 -4.06
CA ASN A 265 1.00 -17.20 -5.19
C ASN A 265 1.50 -15.77 -5.41
N PRO A 266 1.86 -15.40 -6.64
CA PRO A 266 2.43 -14.08 -6.93
C PRO A 266 1.40 -12.94 -6.92
N TYR A 267 0.11 -13.22 -6.78
CA TYR A 267 -0.95 -12.21 -6.69
C TYR A 267 -1.96 -12.62 -5.63
N ILE A 268 -1.95 -11.94 -4.51
CA ILE A 268 -2.78 -12.27 -3.34
C ILE A 268 -3.71 -11.09 -3.04
N VAL A 269 -4.98 -11.37 -2.82
CA VAL A 269 -5.97 -10.39 -2.34
C VAL A 269 -6.52 -10.89 -1.01
N ILE A 270 -6.39 -10.10 0.04
CA ILE A 270 -6.94 -10.37 1.37
C ILE A 270 -8.18 -9.48 1.55
N ASP A 271 -9.34 -10.10 1.47
CA ASP A 271 -10.65 -9.46 1.62
C ASP A 271 -11.11 -9.55 3.08
N LEU A 272 -11.32 -8.38 3.69
CA LEU A 272 -11.74 -8.23 5.08
C LEU A 272 -13.17 -7.67 5.20
N THR A 273 -13.94 -7.64 4.11
CA THR A 273 -15.26 -6.97 4.05
C THR A 273 -16.27 -7.55 5.05
N ASP A 274 -16.23 -8.86 5.31
CA ASP A 274 -17.19 -9.54 6.17
C ASP A 274 -16.77 -9.57 7.66
N ILE A 275 -15.67 -8.91 8.01
CA ILE A 275 -15.21 -8.83 9.40
C ILE A 275 -16.08 -7.81 10.16
N PRO A 276 -16.62 -8.17 11.34
CA PRO A 276 -17.36 -7.24 12.18
C PRO A 276 -16.54 -5.99 12.53
N ASP A 277 -17.18 -4.83 12.58
CA ASP A 277 -16.53 -3.53 12.80
C ASP A 277 -15.63 -3.50 14.05
N ASP A 278 -16.06 -4.15 15.13
CA ASP A 278 -15.32 -4.20 16.40
C ASP A 278 -14.04 -5.07 16.32
N LEU A 279 -13.93 -5.96 15.33
CA LEU A 279 -12.73 -6.76 15.05
C LEU A 279 -11.89 -6.22 13.88
N GLN A 280 -12.42 -5.27 13.13
CA GLN A 280 -11.81 -4.82 11.88
C GLN A 280 -10.39 -4.30 12.10
N LEU A 281 -10.15 -3.48 13.12
CA LEU A 281 -8.84 -2.93 13.42
C LEU A 281 -7.79 -4.04 13.69
N ALA A 282 -8.14 -5.01 14.54
CA ALA A 282 -7.24 -6.12 14.86
C ALA A 282 -7.00 -7.04 13.65
N THR A 283 -8.00 -7.20 12.79
CA THR A 283 -7.89 -8.02 11.57
C THR A 283 -7.06 -7.33 10.48
N VAL A 284 -7.24 -6.02 10.27
CA VAL A 284 -6.39 -5.26 9.32
C VAL A 284 -4.93 -5.28 9.79
N TYR A 285 -4.69 -5.14 11.10
CA TYR A 285 -3.36 -5.27 11.69
C TYR A 285 -2.76 -6.66 11.44
N ALA A 286 -3.55 -7.72 11.64
CA ALA A 286 -3.15 -9.11 11.38
C ALA A 286 -2.82 -9.36 9.91
N ALA A 287 -3.68 -8.91 8.99
CA ALA A 287 -3.47 -9.02 7.55
C ALA A 287 -2.23 -8.25 7.09
N THR A 288 -1.98 -7.07 7.68
CA THR A 288 -0.77 -6.27 7.40
C THR A 288 0.50 -6.99 7.87
N GLY A 289 0.48 -7.60 9.05
CA GLY A 289 1.58 -8.42 9.56
C GLY A 289 1.86 -9.61 8.65
N PHE A 290 0.82 -10.36 8.29
CA PHE A 290 0.90 -11.49 7.36
C PHE A 290 1.51 -11.08 6.00
N ALA A 291 1.04 -10.01 5.40
CA ALA A 291 1.55 -9.51 4.13
C ALA A 291 3.00 -9.01 4.22
N THR A 292 3.37 -8.41 5.36
CA THR A 292 4.76 -7.99 5.63
C THR A 292 5.68 -9.19 5.74
N ASP A 293 5.30 -10.25 6.45
CA ASP A 293 6.08 -11.48 6.56
C ASP A 293 6.34 -12.08 5.16
N ILE A 294 5.32 -12.14 4.31
CA ILE A 294 5.47 -12.62 2.92
C ILE A 294 6.40 -11.71 2.11
N THR A 295 6.33 -10.39 2.31
CA THR A 295 7.21 -9.44 1.61
C THR A 295 8.67 -9.69 1.96
N VAL A 296 8.98 -9.88 3.24
CA VAL A 296 10.34 -10.17 3.71
C VAL A 296 10.85 -11.50 3.14
N GLN A 297 10.01 -12.51 3.07
CA GLN A 297 10.37 -13.81 2.47
C GLN A 297 10.70 -13.72 0.97
N ASN A 298 10.11 -12.78 0.25
CA ASN A 298 10.23 -12.63 -1.20
C ASN A 298 11.04 -11.39 -1.63
N GLY A 299 11.94 -10.89 -0.79
CA GLY A 299 12.72 -9.68 -1.04
C GLY A 299 13.46 -9.66 -2.39
N ASP A 300 13.91 -10.81 -2.88
CA ASP A 300 14.64 -10.93 -4.15
C ASP A 300 13.78 -10.66 -5.39
N VAL A 301 12.47 -10.95 -5.31
CA VAL A 301 11.54 -10.77 -6.44
C VAL A 301 10.97 -9.36 -6.48
N GLY A 302 10.94 -8.70 -5.34
CA GLY A 302 10.25 -7.43 -5.12
C GLY A 302 8.74 -7.61 -4.96
N THR A 303 8.20 -7.13 -3.84
CA THR A 303 6.79 -7.26 -3.49
C THR A 303 6.12 -5.90 -3.41
N ALA A 304 4.94 -5.76 -4.00
CA ALA A 304 4.08 -4.59 -3.81
C ALA A 304 2.99 -4.92 -2.79
N LEU A 305 3.01 -4.25 -1.66
CA LEU A 305 1.97 -4.30 -0.64
C LEU A 305 1.01 -3.14 -0.85
N LEU A 306 -0.19 -3.44 -1.32
CA LEU A 306 -1.19 -2.46 -1.72
C LEU A 306 -2.36 -2.49 -0.73
N SER A 307 -2.58 -1.39 -0.01
CA SER A 307 -3.66 -1.26 0.97
C SER A 307 -4.69 -0.24 0.50
N ASP A 308 -5.91 -0.70 0.28
CA ASP A 308 -7.05 0.20 0.08
C ASP A 308 -7.58 0.64 1.46
N GLU A 309 -8.00 1.89 1.57
CA GLU A 309 -8.56 2.48 2.80
C GLU A 309 -7.66 2.36 4.06
N LEU A 310 -6.36 2.65 3.92
CA LEU A 310 -5.38 2.58 5.03
C LEU A 310 -5.75 3.46 6.24
N TRP A 311 -6.53 4.54 6.02
CA TRP A 311 -6.97 5.45 7.08
C TRP A 311 -7.65 4.74 8.26
N LYS A 312 -8.20 3.55 8.04
CA LYS A 312 -8.81 2.74 9.12
C LYS A 312 -7.83 2.41 10.24
N LEU A 313 -6.54 2.31 9.92
CA LEU A 313 -5.48 2.16 10.93
C LEU A 313 -4.97 3.49 11.49
N LEU A 314 -5.35 4.62 10.89
CA LEU A 314 -4.81 5.94 11.19
C LEU A 314 -5.89 6.93 11.67
N GLY A 315 -7.17 6.60 11.53
CA GLY A 315 -8.30 7.46 11.90
C GLY A 315 -8.38 7.75 13.39
N ALA A 316 -9.20 8.72 13.76
CA ALA A 316 -9.35 9.22 15.14
C ALA A 316 -9.67 8.13 16.19
N ASN A 317 -10.35 7.07 15.77
CA ASN A 317 -10.71 5.94 16.64
C ASN A 317 -9.67 4.81 16.63
N SER A 318 -8.56 4.96 15.91
CA SER A 318 -7.51 3.97 15.84
C SER A 318 -6.63 3.94 17.08
N ASN A 319 -5.82 2.89 17.20
CA ASN A 319 -4.88 2.73 18.30
C ASN A 319 -3.50 3.27 17.87
N PRO A 320 -2.83 4.13 18.67
CA PRO A 320 -1.50 4.64 18.37
C PRO A 320 -0.45 3.57 18.09
N LEU A 321 -0.53 2.40 18.74
CA LEU A 321 0.41 1.28 18.51
C LEU A 321 0.23 0.66 17.13
N ALA A 322 -1.01 0.49 16.66
CA ALA A 322 -1.29 -0.01 15.31
C ALA A 322 -0.86 1.00 14.24
N ALA A 323 -1.09 2.28 14.49
CA ALA A 323 -0.66 3.36 13.59
C ALA A 323 0.86 3.46 13.50
N ASP A 324 1.57 3.32 14.63
CA ASP A 324 3.05 3.30 14.67
C ASP A 324 3.60 2.09 13.91
N TYR A 325 3.02 0.90 14.12
CA TYR A 325 3.40 -0.31 13.35
C TYR A 325 3.22 -0.10 11.85
N THR A 326 2.07 0.42 11.43
CA THR A 326 1.78 0.69 10.01
C THR A 326 2.76 1.69 9.41
N MET A 327 3.04 2.77 10.12
CA MET A 327 4.03 3.77 9.70
C MET A 327 5.42 3.16 9.57
N ARG A 328 5.85 2.34 10.54
CA ARG A 328 7.15 1.64 10.49
C ARG A 328 7.21 0.67 9.32
N MET A 329 6.13 -0.09 9.08
CA MET A 329 6.05 -1.02 7.94
C MET A 329 6.26 -0.27 6.61
N VAL A 330 5.52 0.83 6.37
CA VAL A 330 5.69 1.64 5.15
C VAL A 330 7.10 2.21 5.01
N LYS A 331 7.74 2.61 6.14
CA LYS A 331 9.12 3.10 6.12
C LYS A 331 10.14 2.02 5.80
N LEU A 332 9.96 0.81 6.33
CA LEU A 332 10.95 -0.26 6.26
C LEU A 332 10.77 -1.17 5.04
N ILE A 333 9.60 -1.17 4.40
CA ILE A 333 9.29 -2.10 3.31
C ILE A 333 10.31 -2.07 2.17
N ARG A 334 10.88 -0.89 1.87
CA ARG A 334 11.93 -0.73 0.87
C ARG A 334 13.17 -1.57 1.21
N SER A 335 13.64 -1.53 2.47
CA SER A 335 14.80 -2.31 2.90
C SER A 335 14.57 -3.82 2.83
N GLN A 336 13.31 -4.23 2.68
CA GLN A 336 12.86 -5.60 2.51
C GLN A 336 12.58 -5.96 1.04
N GLY A 337 13.00 -5.10 0.09
CA GLY A 337 12.78 -5.31 -1.34
C GLY A 337 11.35 -5.03 -1.80
N GLY A 338 10.54 -4.34 -0.98
CA GLY A 338 9.13 -4.08 -1.27
C GLY A 338 8.81 -2.63 -1.57
N VAL A 339 7.59 -2.42 -2.07
CA VAL A 339 6.96 -1.11 -2.29
C VAL A 339 5.59 -1.10 -1.60
N ALA A 340 5.28 -0.05 -0.87
CA ALA A 340 3.96 0.17 -0.30
C ALA A 340 3.12 1.11 -1.18
N GLY A 341 1.91 0.69 -1.50
CA GLY A 341 0.90 1.53 -2.14
C GLY A 341 -0.31 1.68 -1.22
N VAL A 342 -0.67 2.91 -0.87
CA VAL A 342 -1.75 3.18 0.06
C VAL A 342 -2.78 4.12 -0.55
N THR A 343 -4.07 3.88 -0.27
CA THR A 343 -5.12 4.80 -0.67
C THR A 343 -5.90 5.31 0.53
N SER A 344 -6.46 6.51 0.40
CA SER A 344 -7.38 7.10 1.37
C SER A 344 -8.41 8.00 0.68
N GLN A 345 -9.60 8.08 1.24
CA GLN A 345 -10.66 8.97 0.72
C GLN A 345 -10.37 10.43 1.04
N GLY A 346 -9.81 10.71 2.22
CA GLY A 346 -9.50 12.05 2.65
C GLY A 346 -8.12 12.18 3.32
N MET A 347 -7.52 13.34 3.20
CA MET A 347 -6.31 13.71 3.92
C MET A 347 -6.63 13.95 5.40
N ALA A 348 -7.83 14.47 5.69
CA ALA A 348 -8.28 14.72 7.05
C ALA A 348 -8.29 13.44 7.90
N ASP A 349 -8.76 12.33 7.35
CA ASP A 349 -8.78 11.04 8.04
C ASP A 349 -7.37 10.53 8.39
N MET A 350 -6.43 10.70 7.47
CA MET A 350 -5.03 10.34 7.73
C MET A 350 -4.37 11.22 8.79
N MET A 351 -4.81 12.46 8.93
CA MET A 351 -4.27 13.41 9.90
C MET A 351 -5.02 13.43 11.24
N ALA A 352 -6.04 12.57 11.41
CA ALA A 352 -6.93 12.62 12.56
C ALA A 352 -6.30 12.12 13.87
N LEU A 353 -5.37 11.15 13.81
CA LEU A 353 -4.76 10.54 14.98
C LEU A 353 -3.49 11.31 15.40
N ASP A 354 -3.38 11.64 16.69
CA ASP A 354 -2.20 12.25 17.34
C ASP A 354 -1.64 13.47 16.56
N GLY A 355 -2.54 14.39 16.18
CA GLY A 355 -2.18 15.61 15.45
C GLY A 355 -1.55 15.36 14.08
N GLY A 356 -1.82 14.22 13.46
CA GLY A 356 -1.33 13.86 12.13
C GLY A 356 0.06 13.23 12.10
N LYS A 357 0.66 12.92 13.24
CA LYS A 357 2.03 12.37 13.34
C LYS A 357 2.22 11.13 12.45
N TYR A 358 1.30 10.19 12.52
CA TYR A 358 1.43 8.92 11.79
C TYR A 358 1.12 9.09 10.29
N GLY A 359 0.06 9.82 9.95
CA GLY A 359 -0.30 10.11 8.56
C GLY A 359 0.81 10.88 7.84
N LYS A 360 1.36 11.91 8.48
CA LYS A 360 2.50 12.66 7.97
C LYS A 360 3.73 11.76 7.77
N GLY A 361 4.02 10.89 8.74
CA GLY A 361 5.13 9.94 8.64
C GLY A 361 4.99 8.97 7.46
N ILE A 362 3.77 8.55 7.13
CA ILE A 362 3.48 7.73 5.94
C ILE A 362 3.63 8.55 4.65
N LEU A 363 3.06 9.77 4.62
CA LEU A 363 3.17 10.68 3.46
C LEU A 363 4.62 11.03 3.12
N ASP A 364 5.46 11.28 4.13
CA ASP A 364 6.88 11.56 3.96
C ASP A 364 7.64 10.32 3.43
N SER A 365 7.11 9.13 3.73
CA SER A 365 7.66 7.85 3.25
C SER A 365 7.14 7.45 1.87
N CYS A 366 6.17 8.17 1.29
CA CYS A 366 5.65 7.97 -0.05
C CYS A 366 6.21 9.05 -0.98
N ARG A 367 7.21 8.69 -1.80
CA ARG A 367 7.80 9.63 -2.76
C ARG A 367 6.84 10.05 -3.85
N ILE A 368 5.93 9.14 -4.22
CA ILE A 368 4.97 9.31 -5.31
C ILE A 368 3.59 9.53 -4.70
N LYS A 369 2.88 10.57 -5.17
CA LYS A 369 1.54 10.88 -4.70
C LYS A 369 0.61 11.11 -5.89
N PHE A 370 -0.56 10.49 -5.84
CA PHE A 370 -1.65 10.67 -6.79
C PHE A 370 -2.77 11.44 -6.10
N ILE A 371 -3.03 12.66 -6.52
CA ILE A 371 -4.12 13.48 -5.99
C ILE A 371 -5.21 13.53 -7.03
N MET A 372 -6.24 12.72 -6.83
CA MET A 372 -7.40 12.65 -7.72
C MET A 372 -8.44 13.71 -7.32
N GLN A 373 -9.59 13.71 -7.97
CA GLN A 373 -10.66 14.68 -7.68
C GLN A 373 -11.01 14.72 -6.18
N MET A 374 -11.12 15.95 -5.66
CA MET A 374 -11.51 16.25 -4.28
C MET A 374 -12.43 17.48 -4.23
N GLU A 375 -13.19 17.58 -3.14
CA GLU A 375 -13.93 18.80 -2.80
C GLU A 375 -13.00 19.92 -2.33
N ASP A 376 -13.45 21.19 -2.42
CA ASP A 376 -12.63 22.36 -2.14
C ASP A 376 -11.96 22.34 -0.76
N GLN A 377 -12.65 21.86 0.27
CA GLN A 377 -12.10 21.82 1.64
C GLN A 377 -10.92 20.85 1.74
N GLU A 378 -11.08 19.64 1.21
CA GLU A 378 -10.02 18.63 1.17
C GLU A 378 -8.86 19.08 0.27
N ALA A 379 -9.15 19.67 -0.88
CA ALA A 379 -8.13 20.18 -1.79
C ALA A 379 -7.24 21.26 -1.13
N ARG A 380 -7.83 22.15 -0.32
CA ARG A 380 -7.08 23.16 0.47
C ARG A 380 -6.24 22.51 1.57
N LEU A 381 -6.74 21.46 2.22
CA LEU A 381 -5.95 20.73 3.20
C LEU A 381 -4.73 20.05 2.54
N VAL A 382 -4.94 19.41 1.40
CA VAL A 382 -3.87 18.82 0.58
C VAL A 382 -2.88 19.87 0.11
N GLN A 383 -3.36 21.06 -0.32
CA GLN A 383 -2.51 22.21 -0.69
C GLN A 383 -1.54 22.56 0.43
N ASN A 384 -2.04 22.71 1.65
CA ASN A 384 -1.22 23.09 2.81
C ASN A 384 -0.20 22.00 3.19
N ILE A 385 -0.59 20.73 3.10
CA ILE A 385 0.28 19.61 3.50
C ILE A 385 1.36 19.32 2.45
N LEU A 386 1.00 19.41 1.15
CA LEU A 386 1.89 19.08 0.04
C LEU A 386 2.52 20.31 -0.62
N ASN A 387 2.23 21.53 -0.13
CA ASN A 387 2.68 22.80 -0.67
C ASN A 387 2.34 22.99 -2.17
N LEU A 388 1.10 22.66 -2.54
CA LEU A 388 0.63 22.85 -3.92
C LEU A 388 0.34 24.32 -4.21
N THR A 389 0.43 24.69 -5.48
CA THR A 389 0.03 26.00 -5.95
C THR A 389 -1.50 26.16 -5.97
N GLU A 390 -2.00 27.40 -6.03
CA GLU A 390 -3.43 27.65 -6.17
C GLU A 390 -4.00 27.07 -7.47
N GLU A 391 -3.23 27.10 -8.55
CA GLU A 391 -3.68 26.55 -9.83
C GLU A 391 -3.78 25.02 -9.80
N GLU A 392 -2.83 24.33 -9.17
CA GLU A 392 -2.91 22.90 -8.94
C GLU A 392 -4.10 22.53 -8.05
N THR A 393 -4.37 23.30 -7.02
CA THR A 393 -5.53 23.10 -6.14
C THR A 393 -6.85 23.26 -6.89
N LYS A 394 -6.99 24.31 -7.72
CA LYS A 394 -8.17 24.49 -8.60
C LYS A 394 -8.30 23.37 -9.62
N MET A 395 -7.18 22.81 -10.09
CA MET A 395 -7.18 21.68 -11.02
C MET A 395 -7.72 20.42 -10.37
N ILE A 396 -7.29 20.13 -9.13
CA ILE A 396 -7.73 18.96 -8.36
C ILE A 396 -9.26 18.94 -8.20
N THR A 397 -9.89 20.09 -7.95
CA THR A 397 -11.35 20.17 -7.79
C THR A 397 -12.12 19.96 -9.10
N ARG A 398 -11.45 20.09 -10.25
CA ARG A 398 -12.05 20.00 -11.60
C ARG A 398 -11.74 18.70 -12.33
N PHE A 399 -10.89 17.85 -11.78
CA PHE A 399 -10.57 16.56 -12.39
C PHE A 399 -11.82 15.72 -12.59
N ARG A 400 -11.82 14.96 -13.66
CA ARG A 400 -12.82 13.94 -13.93
C ARG A 400 -12.39 12.61 -13.31
N ARG A 401 -13.31 11.67 -13.25
CA ARG A 401 -13.01 10.31 -12.81
C ARG A 401 -11.82 9.74 -13.60
N GLY A 402 -10.81 9.25 -12.90
CA GLY A 402 -9.57 8.71 -13.48
C GLY A 402 -8.53 9.77 -13.86
N GLU A 403 -8.79 11.05 -13.62
CA GLU A 403 -7.79 12.12 -13.73
C GLU A 403 -7.22 12.45 -12.36
N GLY A 404 -5.98 12.89 -12.32
CA GLY A 404 -5.31 13.29 -11.09
C GLY A 404 -4.00 14.01 -11.31
N LEU A 405 -3.49 14.64 -10.26
CA LEU A 405 -2.16 15.23 -10.21
C LEU A 405 -1.18 14.18 -9.67
N LEU A 406 -0.23 13.81 -10.50
CA LEU A 406 0.88 12.94 -10.11
C LEU A 406 2.02 13.82 -9.61
N CYS A 407 2.37 13.68 -8.33
CA CYS A 407 3.44 14.40 -7.67
C CYS A 407 4.60 13.46 -7.37
N ILE A 408 5.78 13.75 -7.91
CA ILE A 408 7.03 13.01 -7.65
C ILE A 408 8.10 14.02 -7.23
N GLY A 409 8.28 14.19 -5.93
CA GLY A 409 9.12 15.24 -5.40
C GLY A 409 8.60 16.62 -5.76
N HIS A 410 9.36 17.38 -6.56
CA HIS A 410 8.98 18.71 -7.04
C HIS A 410 8.31 18.69 -8.42
N ASN A 411 8.22 17.55 -9.06
CA ASN A 411 7.62 17.42 -10.37
C ASN A 411 6.15 17.05 -10.24
N HIS A 412 5.28 17.89 -10.73
CA HIS A 412 3.84 17.68 -10.70
C HIS A 412 3.30 17.63 -12.14
N VAL A 413 2.60 16.55 -12.47
CA VAL A 413 2.07 16.30 -13.81
C VAL A 413 0.60 15.88 -13.72
N PRO A 414 -0.34 16.60 -14.34
CA PRO A 414 -1.71 16.14 -14.41
C PRO A 414 -1.81 14.97 -15.40
N ILE A 415 -2.38 13.87 -14.97
CA ILE A 415 -2.50 12.64 -15.75
C ILE A 415 -3.95 12.18 -15.86
N ALA A 416 -4.27 11.55 -16.99
CA ALA A 416 -5.43 10.68 -17.13
C ALA A 416 -4.95 9.23 -17.03
N VAL A 417 -5.38 8.54 -15.99
CA VAL A 417 -5.08 7.10 -15.80
C VAL A 417 -5.69 6.35 -16.98
N HIS A 418 -4.88 5.60 -17.68
CA HIS A 418 -5.34 4.84 -18.84
C HIS A 418 -5.45 3.36 -18.52
N VAL A 419 -6.61 2.80 -18.79
CA VAL A 419 -6.92 1.38 -18.64
C VAL A 419 -7.38 0.85 -19.98
N SER A 420 -6.84 -0.27 -20.43
CA SER A 420 -7.31 -0.91 -21.65
C SER A 420 -8.74 -1.46 -21.47
N PRO A 421 -9.51 -1.66 -22.53
CA PRO A 421 -10.86 -2.25 -22.43
C PRO A 421 -10.89 -3.59 -21.68
N ARG A 422 -9.88 -4.44 -21.88
CA ARG A 422 -9.75 -5.72 -21.15
C ARG A 422 -9.45 -5.53 -19.68
N GLU A 423 -8.58 -4.57 -19.33
CA GLU A 423 -8.32 -4.23 -17.93
C GLU A 423 -9.59 -3.67 -17.30
N TYR A 424 -10.24 -2.72 -17.97
CA TYR A 424 -11.47 -2.10 -17.48
C TYR A 424 -12.56 -3.14 -17.18
N GLU A 425 -12.67 -4.14 -18.03
CA GLU A 425 -13.56 -5.27 -17.75
C GLU A 425 -13.26 -5.99 -16.43
N ALA A 426 -12.02 -6.23 -16.08
CA ALA A 426 -11.66 -6.93 -14.86
C ALA A 426 -11.75 -6.05 -13.60
N ILE A 427 -11.52 -4.72 -13.72
CA ILE A 427 -11.38 -3.80 -12.59
C ILE A 427 -12.55 -2.83 -12.39
N THR A 428 -13.55 -2.83 -13.30
CA THR A 428 -14.69 -1.90 -13.13
C THR A 428 -15.55 -2.29 -11.95
N THR A 429 -15.85 -1.28 -11.15
CA THR A 429 -16.75 -1.36 -10.00
C THR A 429 -18.08 -0.64 -10.27
N SER A 430 -18.26 -0.15 -11.51
CA SER A 430 -19.48 0.57 -11.90
C SER A 430 -20.70 -0.38 -11.88
N PRO A 431 -21.71 -0.08 -11.06
CA PRO A 431 -22.92 -0.92 -11.00
C PRO A 431 -23.62 -1.06 -12.37
N THR A 432 -23.54 -0.03 -13.20
CA THR A 432 -24.13 -0.02 -14.55
C THR A 432 -23.40 -1.02 -15.45
N ASP A 433 -22.07 -1.02 -15.45
CA ASP A 433 -21.26 -1.90 -16.28
C ASP A 433 -21.37 -3.35 -15.81
N LEU A 434 -21.44 -3.57 -14.49
CA LEU A 434 -21.63 -4.90 -13.91
C LEU A 434 -23.00 -5.49 -14.28
N ARG A 435 -24.06 -4.67 -14.27
CA ARG A 435 -25.41 -5.10 -14.73
C ARG A 435 -25.44 -5.43 -16.22
N ALA A 436 -24.83 -4.57 -17.04
CA ALA A 436 -24.73 -4.83 -18.48
C ALA A 436 -24.03 -6.16 -18.80
N ARG A 437 -22.99 -6.51 -18.06
CA ARG A 437 -22.29 -7.80 -18.19
C ARG A 437 -23.11 -8.99 -17.74
N GLN A 438 -23.86 -8.85 -16.65
CA GLN A 438 -24.74 -9.91 -16.19
C GLN A 438 -25.81 -10.22 -17.27
N GLN A 439 -26.35 -9.19 -17.92
CA GLN A 439 -27.31 -9.34 -19.02
C GLN A 439 -26.67 -10.01 -20.24
N ALA A 440 -25.47 -9.59 -20.65
CA ALA A 440 -24.74 -10.18 -21.78
C ALA A 440 -24.25 -11.63 -21.58
N ARG A 441 -24.20 -12.11 -20.32
CA ARG A 441 -23.87 -13.52 -20.01
C ARG A 441 -25.10 -14.44 -19.99
N VAL A 442 -26.29 -13.88 -19.97
CA VAL A 442 -27.58 -14.63 -19.96
C VAL A 442 -28.15 -14.76 -21.35
N GLU A 443 -27.73 -13.93 -22.32
CA GLU A 443 -27.95 -14.06 -23.75
C GLU A 443 -26.87 -14.97 -24.39
#